data_f7b1f7956b896d93e628a710d2868b9d
#
_entry.id   f7b1f7956b896d93e628a710d2868b9d
#
_cell.length_a   1.000
_cell.length_b   1.000
_cell.length_c   1.000
_cell.angle_alpha   90.00
_cell.angle_beta   90.00
_cell.angle_gamma   90.00
#
_symmetry.space_group_name_H-M   'P 1'
#
loop_
_entity.id
_entity.type
_entity.pdbx_description
1 polymer ?
#
loop_
_entity_poly.entity_id
_entity_poly.type
_entity_poly.pdbx_seq_one_letter_code
_entity_poly.pdbx_strand_id
1 'polypeptide(L)'
;DARLVNAESSLNTAKADAQNEGLLNGDGTVNDDLVNAAPSAQSVSLSSTTNVDDMMSKIKEFVATYNSLIKDLNDQTKETKYRDYAPLTAEQKKDMDENEIKLWEEKAKSGLLRNDQLIRNGLSNMRSLIYQSNPGLEGSKYNTLFNVGITTSKSYNDGGTLEIDEAKLRKAIEEDSDAVERLFKNSGGQKSDPAHGGSDTRGYLEKLRESMKSLEVNIDKKAGRSTMTDAQYAIGKSLIDNEKRIDTWQNKLKNIEARYWKQFTAMETAINKANFTFMLFLLIQH
;
A
#
# COMPACT_ATOMS: atom_id res chain seq x y z
N ASP A 1 23.37 17.49 14.03
CA ASP A 1 24.81 17.66 14.35
C ASP A 1 25.55 18.55 13.35
N ALA A 2 25.43 18.38 12.04
CA ALA A 2 26.12 19.22 11.05
C ALA A 2 25.69 20.71 11.11
N ARG A 3 24.46 21.03 11.49
CA ARG A 3 23.97 22.42 11.62
C ARG A 3 24.51 23.12 12.84
N LEU A 4 24.70 22.41 13.95
CA LEU A 4 25.32 22.91 15.16
C LEU A 4 26.81 23.23 14.94
N VAL A 5 27.52 22.33 14.28
CA VAL A 5 28.93 22.53 13.94
C VAL A 5 29.13 23.72 13.01
N ASN A 6 28.25 23.95 12.03
CA ASN A 6 28.30 25.10 11.15
C ASN A 6 27.95 26.41 11.89
N ALA A 7 26.99 26.37 12.83
CA ALA A 7 26.65 27.54 13.63
C ALA A 7 27.77 27.94 14.60
N GLU A 8 28.43 26.96 15.24
CA GLU A 8 29.61 27.21 16.09
C GLU A 8 30.79 27.75 15.31
N SER A 9 31.03 27.20 14.09
CA SER A 9 32.10 27.71 13.21
C SER A 9 31.82 29.16 12.79
N SER A 10 30.57 29.48 12.41
CA SER A 10 30.16 30.85 12.04
C SER A 10 30.26 31.83 13.22
N LEU A 11 29.91 31.39 14.41
CA LEU A 11 30.03 32.20 15.64
C LEU A 11 31.48 32.49 16.00
N ASN A 12 32.36 31.50 15.87
CA ASN A 12 33.80 31.66 16.14
C ASN A 12 34.47 32.58 15.11
N THR A 13 34.08 32.50 13.84
CA THR A 13 34.51 33.43 12.79
C THR A 13 34.07 34.86 13.10
N ALA A 14 32.80 35.06 13.42
CA ALA A 14 32.27 36.39 13.78
C ALA A 14 32.90 36.99 15.03
N LYS A 15 33.26 36.16 16.03
CA LYS A 15 34.04 36.63 17.22
C LYS A 15 35.43 37.04 16.88
N ALA A 16 36.12 36.27 16.00
CA ALA A 16 37.48 36.62 15.56
C ALA A 16 37.50 37.90 14.75
N ASP A 17 36.50 38.11 13.88
CA ASP A 17 36.34 39.33 13.09
C ASP A 17 36.08 40.53 13.98
N ALA A 18 35.18 40.41 14.98
CA ALA A 18 34.90 41.45 15.95
C ALA A 18 36.12 41.81 16.84
N GLN A 19 37.02 40.86 17.14
CA GLN A 19 38.27 41.12 17.84
C GLN A 19 39.30 41.83 16.94
N ASN A 20 39.38 41.47 15.69
CA ASN A 20 40.26 42.11 14.70
C ASN A 20 39.87 43.55 14.40
N GLU A 21 38.55 43.83 14.45
CA GLU A 21 38.01 45.20 14.29
C GLU A 21 38.05 46.04 15.59
N GLY A 22 38.57 45.48 16.67
CA GLY A 22 38.68 46.16 17.96
C GLY A 22 37.38 46.36 18.73
N LEU A 23 36.29 45.69 18.28
CA LEU A 23 34.95 45.75 18.90
C LEU A 23 34.86 44.94 20.20
N LEU A 24 35.83 44.03 20.43
CA LEU A 24 35.96 43.27 21.65
C LEU A 24 37.31 43.59 22.34
N ASN A 25 37.28 43.71 23.63
CA ASN A 25 38.47 43.80 24.48
C ASN A 25 39.27 42.46 24.44
N GLY A 26 40.52 42.48 24.85
CA GLY A 26 41.38 41.28 24.86
C GLY A 26 40.89 40.16 25.78
N ASP A 27 39.95 40.42 26.66
CA ASP A 27 39.22 39.48 27.54
C ASP A 27 37.91 38.96 26.95
N GLY A 28 37.54 39.39 25.71
CA GLY A 28 36.33 39.01 25.01
C GLY A 28 35.09 39.77 25.44
N THR A 29 35.23 40.82 26.25
CA THR A 29 34.10 41.75 26.58
C THR A 29 33.93 42.79 25.48
N VAL A 30 32.70 43.32 25.35
CA VAL A 30 32.36 44.33 24.34
C VAL A 30 33.06 45.66 24.67
N ASN A 31 33.66 46.30 23.68
CA ASN A 31 34.24 47.63 23.80
C ASN A 31 33.14 48.67 23.59
N ASP A 32 32.51 49.11 24.67
CA ASP A 32 31.33 50.01 24.67
C ASP A 32 31.65 51.37 23.98
N ASP A 33 32.87 51.84 24.01
CA ASP A 33 33.26 53.11 23.38
C ASP A 33 33.24 53.03 21.85
N LEU A 34 33.49 51.87 21.27
CA LEU A 34 33.49 51.63 19.83
C LEU A 34 32.09 51.21 19.32
N VAL A 35 31.34 50.47 20.11
CA VAL A 35 29.96 50.09 19.77
C VAL A 35 29.06 51.31 19.65
N ASN A 36 29.25 52.33 20.50
CA ASN A 36 28.51 53.58 20.41
C ASN A 36 28.97 54.52 19.27
N ALA A 37 30.16 54.30 18.70
CA ALA A 37 30.70 55.02 17.56
C ALA A 37 30.44 54.35 16.19
N ALA A 38 30.00 53.10 16.17
CA ALA A 38 29.74 52.39 14.92
C ALA A 38 28.43 52.91 14.29
N PRO A 39 28.38 53.17 12.97
CA PRO A 39 27.14 53.45 12.28
C PRO A 39 26.20 52.25 12.49
N SER A 40 25.00 52.51 12.92
CA SER A 40 23.96 51.56 13.30
C SER A 40 24.11 50.19 12.64
N ALA A 41 24.39 49.16 13.44
CA ALA A 41 24.48 47.80 12.98
C ALA A 41 23.25 47.46 12.14
N GLN A 42 23.47 47.20 10.85
CA GLN A 42 22.41 46.63 10.02
C GLN A 42 22.10 45.26 10.60
N SER A 43 20.90 45.14 11.19
CA SER A 43 20.37 43.86 11.59
C SER A 43 20.30 42.98 10.36
N VAL A 44 21.18 41.98 10.27
CA VAL A 44 21.09 40.92 9.26
C VAL A 44 19.86 40.10 9.65
N SER A 45 18.71 40.44 9.09
CA SER A 45 17.54 39.58 9.19
C SER A 45 17.80 38.39 8.26
N LEU A 46 18.16 37.23 8.84
CA LEU A 46 18.08 35.95 8.16
C LEU A 46 16.61 35.62 7.96
N SER A 47 16.03 36.11 6.86
CA SER A 47 14.73 35.60 6.40
C SER A 47 14.98 34.26 5.71
N SER A 48 14.67 33.16 6.37
CA SER A 48 14.45 31.89 5.69
C SER A 48 13.18 32.07 4.87
N THR A 49 13.33 32.49 3.60
CA THR A 49 12.20 32.48 2.65
C THR A 49 11.91 31.01 2.37
N THR A 50 10.79 30.52 2.89
CA THR A 50 10.24 29.23 2.46
C THR A 50 10.09 29.28 0.95
N ASN A 51 10.72 28.35 0.25
CA ASN A 51 10.55 28.27 -1.19
C ASN A 51 9.15 27.74 -1.49
N VAL A 52 8.19 28.65 -1.63
CA VAL A 52 6.77 28.36 -1.87
C VAL A 52 6.62 27.47 -3.10
N ASP A 53 7.40 27.74 -4.17
CA ASP A 53 7.32 26.99 -5.41
C ASP A 53 7.86 25.55 -5.26
N ASP A 54 8.90 25.34 -4.45
CA ASP A 54 9.41 24.01 -4.15
C ASP A 54 8.38 23.20 -3.33
N MET A 55 7.77 23.81 -2.31
CA MET A 55 6.71 23.16 -1.53
C MET A 55 5.48 22.84 -2.39
N MET A 56 5.05 23.78 -3.23
CA MET A 56 3.97 23.56 -4.20
C MET A 56 4.28 22.39 -5.13
N SER A 57 5.50 22.34 -5.68
CA SER A 57 5.94 21.27 -6.58
C SER A 57 5.90 19.90 -5.91
N LYS A 58 6.45 19.79 -4.69
CA LYS A 58 6.46 18.53 -3.92
C LYS A 58 5.05 18.05 -3.55
N ILE A 59 4.15 18.96 -3.20
CA ILE A 59 2.75 18.61 -2.92
C ILE A 59 2.04 18.15 -4.18
N LYS A 60 2.26 18.79 -5.33
CA LYS A 60 1.70 18.36 -6.63
C LYS A 60 2.19 16.97 -7.02
N GLU A 61 3.49 16.71 -6.89
CA GLU A 61 4.08 15.38 -7.15
C GLU A 61 3.49 14.29 -6.26
N PHE A 62 3.35 14.60 -4.96
CA PHE A 62 2.68 13.71 -4.02
C PHE A 62 1.24 13.41 -4.47
N VAL A 63 0.44 14.43 -4.81
CA VAL A 63 -0.95 14.25 -5.24
C VAL A 63 -1.02 13.44 -6.55
N ALA A 64 -0.12 13.67 -7.50
CA ALA A 64 -0.05 12.91 -8.74
C ALA A 64 0.23 11.42 -8.47
N THR A 65 1.21 11.13 -7.61
CA THR A 65 1.57 9.75 -7.20
C THR A 65 0.41 9.07 -6.47
N TYR A 66 -0.24 9.77 -5.53
CA TYR A 66 -1.43 9.29 -4.85
C TYR A 66 -2.56 8.97 -5.83
N ASN A 67 -2.84 9.87 -6.77
CA ASN A 67 -3.91 9.68 -7.77
C ASN A 67 -3.64 8.50 -8.69
N SER A 68 -2.39 8.27 -9.10
CA SER A 68 -2.01 7.08 -9.87
C SER A 68 -2.32 5.80 -9.08
N LEU A 69 -1.89 5.72 -7.83
CA LEU A 69 -2.17 4.57 -6.96
C LEU A 69 -3.67 4.33 -6.79
N ILE A 70 -4.45 5.39 -6.51
CA ILE A 70 -5.90 5.29 -6.32
C ILE A 70 -6.58 4.80 -7.61
N LYS A 71 -6.14 5.31 -8.76
CA LYS A 71 -6.66 4.89 -10.06
C LYS A 71 -6.37 3.42 -10.31
N ASP A 72 -5.12 2.97 -10.15
CA ASP A 72 -4.72 1.58 -10.38
C ASP A 72 -5.50 0.59 -9.50
N LEU A 73 -5.66 0.90 -8.21
CA LEU A 73 -6.45 0.08 -7.29
C LEU A 73 -7.94 0.06 -7.65
N ASN A 74 -8.51 1.20 -8.06
CA ASN A 74 -9.90 1.25 -8.51
C ASN A 74 -10.10 0.47 -9.81
N ASP A 75 -9.20 0.58 -10.77
CA ASP A 75 -9.27 -0.13 -12.05
C ASP A 75 -9.28 -1.64 -11.81
N GLN A 76 -8.39 -2.15 -10.94
CA GLN A 76 -8.38 -3.57 -10.55
C GLN A 76 -9.70 -4.03 -9.90
N THR A 77 -10.29 -3.19 -9.04
CA THR A 77 -11.57 -3.53 -8.39
C THR A 77 -12.80 -3.43 -9.31
N LYS A 78 -12.67 -2.74 -10.44
CA LYS A 78 -13.73 -2.56 -11.45
C LYS A 78 -13.53 -3.45 -12.68
N GLU A 79 -12.41 -4.15 -12.78
CA GLU A 79 -12.06 -4.97 -13.92
C GLU A 79 -13.18 -5.95 -14.30
N THR A 80 -13.37 -6.16 -15.60
CA THR A 80 -14.42 -7.06 -16.11
C THR A 80 -14.07 -8.50 -15.80
N LYS A 81 -15.01 -9.25 -15.22
CA LYS A 81 -14.88 -10.70 -15.01
C LYS A 81 -15.48 -11.47 -16.18
N TYR A 82 -14.65 -12.24 -16.88
CA TYR A 82 -15.07 -13.13 -17.97
C TYR A 82 -15.43 -14.50 -17.40
N ARG A 83 -16.74 -14.77 -17.25
CA ARG A 83 -17.24 -15.99 -16.59
C ARG A 83 -17.03 -17.26 -17.40
N ASP A 84 -16.92 -17.13 -18.72
CA ASP A 84 -16.76 -18.25 -19.65
C ASP A 84 -15.31 -18.74 -19.75
N TYR A 85 -14.38 -18.00 -19.12
CA TYR A 85 -12.96 -18.33 -19.10
C TYR A 85 -12.58 -18.90 -17.73
N ALA A 86 -12.83 -20.19 -17.54
CA ALA A 86 -12.34 -20.92 -16.37
C ALA A 86 -10.83 -21.18 -16.47
N PRO A 87 -10.09 -21.38 -15.35
CA PRO A 87 -8.72 -21.84 -15.41
C PRO A 87 -8.58 -23.13 -16.21
N LEU A 88 -7.61 -23.18 -17.13
CA LEU A 88 -7.36 -24.34 -17.97
C LEU A 88 -6.78 -25.51 -17.18
N THR A 89 -7.27 -26.72 -17.42
CA THR A 89 -6.65 -27.95 -16.95
C THR A 89 -5.39 -28.28 -17.73
N ALA A 90 -4.56 -29.19 -17.19
CA ALA A 90 -3.34 -29.64 -17.88
C ALA A 90 -3.65 -30.33 -19.22
N GLU A 91 -4.78 -31.05 -19.32
CA GLU A 91 -5.26 -31.70 -20.55
C GLU A 91 -5.65 -30.65 -21.60
N GLN A 92 -6.45 -29.65 -21.22
CA GLN A 92 -6.88 -28.59 -22.14
C GLN A 92 -5.68 -27.81 -22.71
N LYS A 93 -4.66 -27.55 -21.88
CA LYS A 93 -3.44 -26.87 -22.35
C LYS A 93 -2.64 -27.65 -23.38
N LYS A 94 -2.76 -29.00 -23.45
CA LYS A 94 -2.05 -29.83 -24.44
C LYS A 94 -2.60 -29.62 -25.85
N ASP A 95 -3.87 -29.27 -25.96
CA ASP A 95 -4.59 -29.12 -27.22
C ASP A 95 -4.61 -27.68 -27.74
N MET A 96 -3.94 -26.74 -27.03
CA MET A 96 -3.91 -25.31 -27.33
C MET A 96 -2.47 -24.85 -27.59
N ASP A 97 -2.32 -23.82 -28.44
CA ASP A 97 -1.02 -23.18 -28.59
C ASP A 97 -0.69 -22.20 -27.41
N GLU A 98 0.58 -21.83 -27.26
CA GLU A 98 1.05 -21.00 -26.16
C GLU A 98 0.38 -19.62 -26.15
N ASN A 99 0.07 -19.03 -27.31
CA ASN A 99 -0.59 -17.73 -27.41
C ASN A 99 -2.07 -17.83 -27.00
N GLU A 100 -2.73 -18.90 -27.42
CA GLU A 100 -4.12 -19.18 -27.02
C GLU A 100 -4.22 -19.37 -25.50
N ILE A 101 -3.31 -20.16 -24.91
CA ILE A 101 -3.23 -20.36 -23.46
C ILE A 101 -3.05 -19.02 -22.75
N LYS A 102 -2.12 -18.19 -23.23
CA LYS A 102 -1.83 -16.88 -22.63
C LYS A 102 -3.07 -15.97 -22.66
N LEU A 103 -3.70 -15.81 -23.81
CA LEU A 103 -4.91 -14.99 -23.98
C LEU A 103 -6.07 -15.51 -23.14
N TRP A 104 -6.22 -16.83 -23.05
CA TRP A 104 -7.23 -17.45 -22.20
C TRP A 104 -6.97 -17.16 -20.71
N GLU A 105 -5.72 -17.36 -20.25
CA GLU A 105 -5.35 -17.13 -18.86
C GLU A 105 -5.45 -15.66 -18.47
N GLU A 106 -5.15 -14.72 -19.38
CA GLU A 106 -5.39 -13.29 -19.14
C GLU A 106 -6.86 -13.01 -18.86
N LYS A 107 -7.77 -13.57 -19.66
CA LYS A 107 -9.22 -13.44 -19.42
C LYS A 107 -9.68 -14.18 -18.16
N ALA A 108 -9.11 -15.35 -17.87
CA ALA A 108 -9.43 -16.10 -16.66
C ALA A 108 -8.98 -15.38 -15.38
N LYS A 109 -7.88 -14.61 -15.46
CA LYS A 109 -7.37 -13.79 -14.33
C LYS A 109 -8.11 -12.46 -14.20
N SER A 110 -8.67 -11.93 -15.29
CA SER A 110 -9.37 -10.64 -15.28
C SER A 110 -10.56 -10.65 -14.32
N GLY A 111 -10.68 -9.60 -13.56
CA GLY A 111 -11.76 -9.41 -12.57
C GLY A 111 -11.68 -10.31 -11.34
N LEU A 112 -10.55 -10.97 -11.06
CA LEU A 112 -10.35 -11.72 -9.81
C LEU A 112 -10.41 -10.83 -8.58
N LEU A 113 -9.95 -9.58 -8.69
CA LEU A 113 -9.99 -8.56 -7.63
C LEU A 113 -11.26 -7.71 -7.68
N ARG A 114 -12.21 -8.02 -8.58
CA ARG A 114 -13.45 -7.25 -8.69
C ARG A 114 -14.19 -7.24 -7.36
N ASN A 115 -14.45 -6.02 -6.87
CA ASN A 115 -15.09 -5.78 -5.56
C ASN A 115 -14.35 -6.39 -4.36
N ASP A 116 -13.02 -6.61 -4.46
CA ASP A 116 -12.26 -7.13 -3.32
C ASP A 116 -12.39 -6.21 -2.10
N GLN A 117 -12.82 -6.80 -0.99
CA GLN A 117 -13.16 -6.06 0.23
C GLN A 117 -11.93 -5.44 0.91
N LEU A 118 -10.74 -6.09 0.83
CA LEU A 118 -9.52 -5.56 1.43
C LEU A 118 -9.08 -4.29 0.71
N ILE A 119 -9.08 -4.30 -0.64
CA ILE A 119 -8.70 -3.14 -1.44
C ILE A 119 -9.71 -2.01 -1.21
N ARG A 120 -11.00 -2.30 -1.23
CA ARG A 120 -12.04 -1.30 -0.97
C ARG A 120 -11.94 -0.67 0.41
N ASN A 121 -11.67 -1.46 1.44
CA ASN A 121 -11.45 -0.96 2.80
C ASN A 121 -10.18 -0.10 2.86
N GLY A 122 -9.09 -0.52 2.20
CA GLY A 122 -7.86 0.27 2.09
C GLY A 122 -8.11 1.63 1.45
N LEU A 123 -8.80 1.66 0.31
CA LEU A 123 -9.19 2.89 -0.39
C LEU A 123 -10.06 3.80 0.51
N SER A 124 -11.03 3.22 1.21
CA SER A 124 -11.91 3.97 2.14
C SER A 124 -11.12 4.57 3.30
N ASN A 125 -10.17 3.82 3.87
CA ASN A 125 -9.32 4.31 4.96
C ASN A 125 -8.41 5.45 4.48
N MET A 126 -7.76 5.30 3.34
CA MET A 126 -6.93 6.37 2.76
C MET A 126 -7.74 7.63 2.48
N ARG A 127 -8.96 7.48 1.96
CA ARG A 127 -9.87 8.60 1.72
C ARG A 127 -10.31 9.29 3.02
N SER A 128 -10.57 8.53 4.08
CA SER A 128 -11.02 9.10 5.37
C SER A 128 -9.96 10.00 6.01
N LEU A 129 -8.67 9.69 5.81
CA LEU A 129 -7.56 10.49 6.33
C LEU A 129 -7.55 11.92 5.78
N ILE A 130 -8.07 12.16 4.56
CA ILE A 130 -8.08 13.47 3.91
C ILE A 130 -8.95 14.47 4.67
N TYR A 131 -10.02 13.97 5.28
CA TYR A 131 -10.99 14.80 5.99
C TYR A 131 -10.70 14.94 7.49
N GLN A 132 -9.69 14.21 7.98
CA GLN A 132 -9.34 14.29 9.40
C GLN A 132 -8.56 15.58 9.70
N SER A 133 -8.97 16.28 10.74
CA SER A 133 -8.16 17.36 11.30
C SER A 133 -6.95 16.79 12.03
N ASN A 134 -5.84 17.54 12.01
CA ASN A 134 -4.68 17.21 12.81
C ASN A 134 -4.75 17.91 14.16
N PRO A 135 -4.96 17.18 15.28
CA PRO A 135 -5.03 17.79 16.61
C PRO A 135 -3.74 18.53 17.01
N GLY A 136 -2.57 18.12 16.47
CA GLY A 136 -1.31 18.82 16.68
C GLY A 136 -1.22 20.19 16.02
N LEU A 137 -2.26 20.60 15.25
CA LEU A 137 -2.41 21.93 14.63
C LEU A 137 -3.68 22.62 15.13
N GLU A 138 -4.13 22.28 16.33
CA GLU A 138 -5.26 22.96 16.97
C GLU A 138 -4.97 24.46 17.10
N GLY A 139 -5.91 25.30 16.68
CA GLY A 139 -5.74 26.76 16.61
C GLY A 139 -5.21 27.27 15.27
N SER A 140 -4.60 26.45 14.41
CA SER A 140 -4.30 26.84 13.04
C SER A 140 -5.51 26.64 12.13
N LYS A 141 -5.76 27.60 11.23
CA LYS A 141 -6.77 27.44 10.17
C LYS A 141 -6.41 26.38 9.14
N TYR A 142 -5.15 25.93 9.10
CA TYR A 142 -4.61 24.95 8.17
C TYR A 142 -4.43 23.56 8.80
N ASN A 143 -5.38 23.12 9.60
CA ASN A 143 -5.36 21.85 10.31
C ASN A 143 -5.94 20.67 9.54
N THR A 144 -6.43 20.86 8.32
CA THR A 144 -6.93 19.82 7.40
C THR A 144 -6.40 20.02 5.99
N LEU A 145 -6.34 18.94 5.19
CA LEU A 145 -6.00 19.04 3.76
C LEU A 145 -7.01 19.90 2.99
N PHE A 146 -8.29 19.84 3.38
CA PHE A 146 -9.34 20.68 2.80
C PHE A 146 -9.04 22.17 2.98
N ASN A 147 -8.56 22.57 4.13
CA ASN A 147 -8.29 23.97 4.45
C ASN A 147 -7.10 24.53 3.67
N VAL A 148 -6.15 23.68 3.26
CA VAL A 148 -5.04 24.07 2.39
C VAL A 148 -5.36 23.94 0.90
N GLY A 149 -6.61 23.60 0.54
CA GLY A 149 -7.05 23.53 -0.85
C GLY A 149 -6.86 22.14 -1.52
N ILE A 150 -6.71 21.07 -0.74
CA ILE A 150 -6.64 19.71 -1.27
C ILE A 150 -7.91 18.97 -0.89
N THR A 151 -8.66 18.52 -1.91
CA THR A 151 -9.96 17.86 -1.74
C THR A 151 -10.02 16.59 -2.56
N THR A 152 -10.98 15.71 -2.28
CA THR A 152 -11.27 14.61 -3.20
C THR A 152 -12.10 15.11 -4.37
N SER A 153 -11.87 14.50 -5.56
CA SER A 153 -12.71 14.76 -6.73
C SER A 153 -14.19 14.58 -6.40
N LYS A 154 -15.02 15.45 -6.98
CA LYS A 154 -16.48 15.40 -6.86
C LYS A 154 -17.08 14.27 -7.69
N SER A 155 -16.35 13.76 -8.66
CA SER A 155 -16.79 12.65 -9.49
C SER A 155 -16.71 11.34 -8.71
N TYR A 156 -17.85 10.65 -8.58
CA TYR A 156 -17.91 9.32 -7.95
C TYR A 156 -17.04 8.29 -8.70
N ASN A 157 -16.88 8.47 -10.02
CA ASN A 157 -16.10 7.56 -10.85
C ASN A 157 -14.60 7.64 -10.59
N ASP A 158 -14.10 8.77 -10.07
CA ASP A 158 -12.67 9.00 -9.82
C ASP A 158 -12.17 8.29 -8.55
N GLY A 159 -13.08 7.65 -7.81
CA GLY A 159 -12.74 6.69 -6.75
C GLY A 159 -12.01 7.27 -5.55
N GLY A 160 -11.96 8.61 -5.39
CA GLY A 160 -11.29 9.28 -4.28
C GLY A 160 -9.92 9.88 -4.64
N THR A 161 -9.67 10.15 -5.91
CA THR A 161 -8.52 10.97 -6.35
C THR A 161 -8.59 12.36 -5.75
N LEU A 162 -7.44 13.01 -5.63
CA LEU A 162 -7.29 14.34 -5.06
C LEU A 162 -7.27 15.42 -6.13
N GLU A 163 -7.86 16.55 -5.83
CA GLU A 163 -7.80 17.78 -6.61
C GLU A 163 -7.12 18.86 -5.78
N ILE A 164 -6.30 19.70 -6.43
CA ILE A 164 -5.61 20.83 -5.80
C ILE A 164 -6.21 22.14 -6.31
N ASP A 165 -6.68 22.97 -5.39
CA ASP A 165 -6.89 24.39 -5.63
C ASP A 165 -5.55 25.10 -5.42
N GLU A 166 -4.83 25.33 -6.53
CA GLU A 166 -3.47 25.90 -6.50
C GLU A 166 -3.42 27.29 -5.86
N ALA A 167 -4.47 28.09 -6.04
CA ALA A 167 -4.52 29.44 -5.45
C ALA A 167 -4.66 29.36 -3.93
N LYS A 168 -5.51 28.46 -3.42
CA LYS A 168 -5.65 28.24 -1.98
C LYS A 168 -4.40 27.63 -1.38
N LEU A 169 -3.79 26.66 -2.06
CA LEU A 169 -2.58 26.01 -1.57
C LEU A 169 -1.42 27.00 -1.48
N ARG A 170 -1.21 27.80 -2.53
CA ARG A 170 -0.18 28.85 -2.53
C ARG A 170 -0.41 29.83 -1.38
N LYS A 171 -1.64 30.33 -1.25
CA LYS A 171 -2.01 31.23 -0.15
C LYS A 171 -1.76 30.61 1.24
N ALA A 172 -2.09 29.34 1.43
CA ALA A 172 -1.84 28.64 2.69
C ALA A 172 -0.35 28.56 3.01
N ILE A 173 0.49 28.25 2.02
CA ILE A 173 1.95 28.17 2.19
C ILE A 173 2.54 29.57 2.49
N GLU A 174 2.07 30.60 1.80
CA GLU A 174 2.53 31.99 2.01
C GLU A 174 2.14 32.53 3.40
N GLU A 175 0.95 32.18 3.88
CA GLU A 175 0.46 32.66 5.17
C GLU A 175 1.03 31.88 6.38
N ASP A 176 1.19 30.56 6.26
CA ASP A 176 1.68 29.71 7.35
C ASP A 176 2.32 28.42 6.80
N SER A 177 3.53 28.57 6.28
CA SER A 177 4.28 27.44 5.70
C SER A 177 4.59 26.36 6.71
N ASP A 178 4.81 26.72 7.99
CA ASP A 178 5.09 25.76 9.07
C ASP A 178 3.87 24.87 9.36
N ALA A 179 2.69 25.46 9.45
CA ALA A 179 1.46 24.67 9.61
C ALA A 179 1.21 23.76 8.43
N VAL A 180 1.45 24.20 7.19
CA VAL A 180 1.32 23.35 6.00
C VAL A 180 2.36 22.22 6.02
N GLU A 181 3.63 22.51 6.34
CA GLU A 181 4.64 21.47 6.48
C GLU A 181 4.25 20.44 7.54
N ARG A 182 3.85 20.88 8.73
CA ARG A 182 3.43 20.01 9.83
C ARG A 182 2.15 19.24 9.52
N LEU A 183 1.24 19.76 8.71
CA LEU A 183 0.07 19.03 8.25
C LEU A 183 0.48 17.78 7.44
N PHE A 184 1.48 17.90 6.58
CA PHE A 184 2.00 16.77 5.79
C PHE A 184 3.00 15.94 6.56
N LYS A 185 3.98 16.58 7.24
CA LYS A 185 5.09 15.94 7.91
C LYS A 185 5.32 16.58 9.29
N ASN A 186 4.68 16.07 10.31
CA ASN A 186 4.90 16.52 11.68
C ASN A 186 5.97 15.64 12.35
N SER A 187 7.23 16.08 12.34
CA SER A 187 8.35 15.35 12.93
C SER A 187 8.26 15.18 14.46
N GLY A 188 7.50 16.06 15.15
CA GLY A 188 7.20 15.95 16.58
C GLY A 188 5.88 15.24 16.90
N GLY A 189 5.12 14.84 15.88
CA GLY A 189 3.82 14.21 16.06
C GLY A 189 3.91 12.79 16.61
N GLN A 190 2.94 12.42 17.43
CA GLN A 190 2.83 11.09 18.05
C GLN A 190 1.52 10.42 17.68
N LYS A 191 1.54 9.09 17.56
CA LYS A 191 0.35 8.29 17.27
C LYS A 191 -0.68 8.36 18.42
N SER A 192 -0.19 8.52 19.65
CA SER A 192 -1.02 8.75 20.83
C SER A 192 -0.34 9.84 21.65
N ASP A 193 -0.75 11.08 21.43
CA ASP A 193 -0.15 12.26 22.06
C ASP A 193 -0.87 12.60 23.36
N PRO A 194 -0.23 12.45 24.53
CA PRO A 194 -0.84 12.77 25.81
C PRO A 194 -1.28 14.23 25.93
N ALA A 195 -0.55 15.16 25.31
CA ALA A 195 -0.88 16.58 25.32
C ALA A 195 -2.19 16.89 24.57
N HIS A 196 -2.60 16.00 23.68
CA HIS A 196 -3.82 16.10 22.86
C HIS A 196 -4.82 14.98 23.17
N GLY A 197 -4.89 14.54 24.42
CA GLY A 197 -5.86 13.53 24.87
C GLY A 197 -5.67 12.15 24.26
N GLY A 198 -4.45 11.81 23.88
CA GLY A 198 -4.13 10.53 23.24
C GLY A 198 -4.43 10.49 21.73
N SER A 199 -4.73 11.62 21.11
CA SER A 199 -5.02 11.72 19.68
C SER A 199 -3.76 11.58 18.82
N ASP A 200 -3.94 11.18 17.54
CA ASP A 200 -2.85 11.08 16.58
C ASP A 200 -2.51 12.43 15.96
N THR A 201 -1.39 12.99 16.40
CA THR A 201 -0.88 14.31 15.96
C THR A 201 0.15 14.22 14.84
N ARG A 202 0.43 13.03 14.30
CA ARG A 202 1.37 12.85 13.19
C ARG A 202 0.87 13.54 11.92
N GLY A 203 1.81 13.84 11.02
CA GLY A 203 1.49 14.39 9.71
C GLY A 203 0.74 13.38 8.82
N TYR A 204 0.03 13.92 7.81
CA TYR A 204 -0.78 13.13 6.89
C TYR A 204 0.01 12.00 6.19
N LEU A 205 1.24 12.28 5.73
CA LEU A 205 2.06 11.29 5.03
C LEU A 205 2.39 10.08 5.90
N GLU A 206 2.56 10.29 7.21
CA GLU A 206 2.87 9.20 8.12
C GLU A 206 1.64 8.34 8.43
N LYS A 207 0.48 8.97 8.61
CA LYS A 207 -0.81 8.28 8.75
C LYS A 207 -1.15 7.49 7.48
N LEU A 208 -0.92 8.08 6.31
CA LEU A 208 -1.12 7.41 5.02
C LEU A 208 -0.20 6.20 4.87
N ARG A 209 1.10 6.35 5.19
CA ARG A 209 2.06 5.23 5.17
C ARG A 209 1.60 4.09 6.07
N GLU A 210 1.11 4.37 7.26
CA GLU A 210 0.60 3.35 8.17
C GLU A 210 -0.64 2.65 7.61
N SER A 211 -1.58 3.40 7.02
CA SER A 211 -2.76 2.85 6.36
C SER A 211 -2.38 1.92 5.21
N MET A 212 -1.43 2.33 4.37
CA MET A 212 -0.90 1.49 3.27
C MET A 212 -0.19 0.24 3.81
N LYS A 213 0.62 0.39 4.87
CA LYS A 213 1.29 -0.76 5.51
C LYS A 213 0.29 -1.75 6.11
N SER A 214 -0.79 -1.25 6.70
CA SER A 214 -1.88 -2.10 7.20
C SER A 214 -2.58 -2.85 6.07
N LEU A 215 -2.82 -2.20 4.94
CA LEU A 215 -3.37 -2.85 3.74
C LEU A 215 -2.43 -3.94 3.22
N GLU A 216 -1.13 -3.66 3.08
CA GLU A 216 -0.11 -4.62 2.67
C GLU A 216 -0.09 -5.85 3.58
N VAL A 217 -0.07 -5.66 4.91
CA VAL A 217 -0.09 -6.75 5.89
C VAL A 217 -1.37 -7.61 5.77
N ASN A 218 -2.51 -7.00 5.48
CA ASN A 218 -3.75 -7.74 5.30
C ASN A 218 -3.77 -8.51 3.96
N ILE A 219 -3.18 -7.96 2.91
CA ILE A 219 -2.97 -8.67 1.64
C ILE A 219 -2.03 -9.86 1.85
N ASP A 220 -0.90 -9.68 2.55
CA ASP A 220 0.03 -10.76 2.90
C ASP A 220 -0.64 -11.90 3.68
N LYS A 221 -1.48 -11.57 4.66
CA LYS A 221 -2.25 -12.58 5.41
C LYS A 221 -3.23 -13.35 4.56
N LYS A 222 -3.81 -12.74 3.53
CA LYS A 222 -4.78 -13.36 2.63
C LYS A 222 -4.10 -14.13 1.49
N ALA A 223 -3.23 -13.46 0.76
CA ALA A 223 -2.65 -13.94 -0.50
C ALA A 223 -1.20 -14.44 -0.37
N GLY A 224 -0.53 -14.10 0.73
CA GLY A 224 0.89 -14.40 0.92
C GLY A 224 1.81 -13.47 0.11
N ARG A 225 3.09 -13.70 0.25
CA ARG A 225 4.15 -13.08 -0.55
C ARG A 225 5.20 -14.14 -0.90
N SER A 226 6.09 -13.85 -1.84
CA SER A 226 7.06 -14.80 -2.38
C SER A 226 7.96 -15.51 -1.36
N THR A 227 8.10 -14.94 -0.16
CA THR A 227 8.91 -15.51 0.94
C THR A 227 8.10 -16.36 1.92
N MET A 228 6.79 -16.48 1.74
CA MET A 228 5.89 -17.25 2.61
C MET A 228 5.61 -18.62 2.04
N THR A 229 5.45 -19.61 2.91
CA THR A 229 4.93 -20.93 2.54
C THR A 229 3.39 -20.93 2.57
N ASP A 230 2.76 -21.81 1.80
CA ASP A 230 1.29 -21.90 1.70
C ASP A 230 0.58 -22.05 3.07
N ALA A 231 1.24 -22.65 4.04
CA ALA A 231 0.70 -22.78 5.39
C ALA A 231 0.59 -21.45 6.16
N GLN A 232 1.21 -20.36 5.67
CA GLN A 232 1.32 -19.10 6.40
C GLN A 232 0.23 -18.08 6.04
N TYR A 233 -0.51 -18.29 4.95
CA TYR A 233 -1.55 -17.37 4.48
C TYR A 233 -2.86 -18.08 4.12
N ALA A 234 -3.97 -17.34 4.07
CA ALA A 234 -5.31 -17.93 3.98
C ALA A 234 -5.55 -18.71 2.68
N ILE A 235 -5.18 -18.14 1.52
CA ILE A 235 -5.33 -18.80 0.21
C ILE A 235 -4.46 -20.05 0.14
N GLY A 236 -3.22 -19.98 0.63
CA GLY A 236 -2.31 -21.13 0.66
C GLY A 236 -2.85 -22.29 1.50
N LYS A 237 -3.41 -22.01 2.70
CA LYS A 237 -4.10 -23.04 3.49
C LYS A 237 -5.25 -23.68 2.73
N SER A 238 -6.03 -22.88 2.00
CA SER A 238 -7.12 -23.39 1.17
C SER A 238 -6.61 -24.26 0.01
N LEU A 239 -5.45 -23.94 -0.58
CA LEU A 239 -4.79 -24.79 -1.58
C LEU A 239 -4.40 -26.14 -0.98
N ILE A 240 -3.70 -26.16 0.15
CA ILE A 240 -3.32 -27.40 0.85
C ILE A 240 -4.55 -28.26 1.18
N ASP A 241 -5.63 -27.66 1.65
CA ASP A 241 -6.86 -28.39 1.97
C ASP A 241 -7.54 -28.94 0.71
N ASN A 242 -7.53 -28.21 -0.39
CA ASN A 242 -8.04 -28.70 -1.67
C ASN A 242 -7.19 -29.85 -2.21
N GLU A 243 -5.86 -29.81 -2.12
CA GLU A 243 -4.97 -30.93 -2.49
C GLU A 243 -5.30 -32.20 -1.70
N LYS A 244 -5.42 -32.10 -0.37
CA LYS A 244 -5.84 -33.24 0.48
C LYS A 244 -7.20 -33.81 0.07
N ARG A 245 -8.14 -32.94 -0.32
CA ARG A 245 -9.46 -33.37 -0.81
C ARG A 245 -9.34 -34.10 -2.15
N ILE A 246 -8.51 -33.59 -3.07
CA ILE A 246 -8.24 -34.24 -4.36
C ILE A 246 -7.66 -35.65 -4.12
N ASP A 247 -6.64 -35.78 -3.28
CA ASP A 247 -6.04 -37.08 -2.91
C ASP A 247 -7.08 -38.05 -2.33
N THR A 248 -7.94 -37.54 -1.45
CA THR A 248 -9.02 -38.33 -0.86
C THR A 248 -9.99 -38.84 -1.94
N TRP A 249 -10.37 -38.01 -2.89
CA TRP A 249 -11.26 -38.40 -3.99
C TRP A 249 -10.58 -39.36 -4.96
N GLN A 250 -9.31 -39.17 -5.28
CA GLN A 250 -8.53 -40.10 -6.12
C GLN A 250 -8.47 -41.48 -5.48
N ASN A 251 -8.21 -41.56 -4.16
CA ASN A 251 -8.19 -42.83 -3.44
C ASN A 251 -9.56 -43.51 -3.41
N LYS A 252 -10.64 -42.73 -3.22
CA LYS A 252 -12.00 -43.24 -3.33
C LYS A 252 -12.31 -43.78 -4.71
N LEU A 253 -11.89 -43.08 -5.77
CA LEU A 253 -12.09 -43.50 -7.16
C LEU A 253 -11.38 -44.84 -7.44
N LYS A 254 -10.09 -44.98 -7.06
CA LYS A 254 -9.33 -46.22 -7.15
C LYS A 254 -10.03 -47.39 -6.45
N ASN A 255 -10.57 -47.14 -5.24
CA ASN A 255 -11.28 -48.18 -4.50
C ASN A 255 -12.60 -48.58 -5.15
N ILE A 256 -13.33 -47.63 -5.75
CA ILE A 256 -14.55 -47.89 -6.52
C ILE A 256 -14.22 -48.69 -7.79
N GLU A 257 -13.21 -48.28 -8.52
CA GLU A 257 -12.72 -48.96 -9.71
C GLU A 257 -12.33 -50.41 -9.40
N ALA A 258 -11.50 -50.61 -8.38
CA ALA A 258 -11.09 -51.97 -7.94
C ALA A 258 -12.28 -52.85 -7.54
N ARG A 259 -13.31 -52.25 -6.91
CA ARG A 259 -14.55 -52.97 -6.57
C ARG A 259 -15.32 -53.38 -7.82
N TYR A 260 -15.44 -52.51 -8.84
CA TYR A 260 -16.11 -52.84 -10.10
C TYR A 260 -15.34 -53.90 -10.89
N TRP A 261 -14.01 -53.80 -10.96
CA TRP A 261 -13.17 -54.82 -11.56
C TRP A 261 -13.36 -56.19 -10.88
N LYS A 262 -13.39 -56.22 -9.56
CA LYS A 262 -13.65 -57.46 -8.84
C LYS A 262 -15.04 -58.05 -9.11
N GLN A 263 -16.07 -57.19 -9.21
CA GLN A 263 -17.44 -57.63 -9.58
C GLN A 263 -17.49 -58.12 -11.01
N PHE A 264 -16.85 -57.43 -11.95
CA PHE A 264 -16.78 -57.84 -13.36
C PHE A 264 -16.06 -59.18 -13.54
N THR A 265 -14.91 -59.36 -12.92
CA THR A 265 -14.16 -60.63 -12.95
C THR A 265 -14.98 -61.78 -12.32
N ALA A 266 -15.68 -61.54 -11.24
CA ALA A 266 -16.56 -62.54 -10.65
C ALA A 266 -17.73 -62.92 -11.57
N MET A 267 -18.34 -61.94 -12.25
CA MET A 267 -19.40 -62.18 -13.19
C MET A 267 -18.87 -62.97 -14.44
N GLU A 268 -17.73 -62.58 -14.99
CA GLU A 268 -17.07 -63.29 -16.10
C GLU A 268 -16.76 -64.73 -15.74
N THR A 269 -16.22 -64.97 -14.53
CA THR A 269 -15.95 -66.33 -14.02
C THR A 269 -17.24 -67.16 -13.90
N ALA A 270 -18.34 -66.55 -13.43
CA ALA A 270 -19.63 -67.20 -13.30
C ALA A 270 -20.22 -67.57 -14.68
N ILE A 271 -20.10 -66.67 -15.68
CA ILE A 271 -20.54 -66.91 -17.07
C ILE A 271 -19.73 -68.07 -17.68
N ASN A 272 -18.40 -68.05 -17.53
CA ASN A 272 -17.52 -69.11 -18.06
C ASN A 272 -17.83 -70.47 -17.45
N LYS A 273 -18.09 -70.48 -16.12
CA LYS A 273 -18.52 -71.69 -15.41
C LYS A 273 -19.88 -72.22 -15.90
N ALA A 274 -20.85 -71.31 -16.13
CA ALA A 274 -22.14 -71.70 -16.66
C ALA A 274 -22.04 -72.24 -18.10
N ASN A 275 -21.26 -71.62 -18.96
CA ASN A 275 -21.01 -72.07 -20.32
C ASN A 275 -20.31 -73.44 -20.35
N PHE A 276 -19.33 -73.65 -19.46
CA PHE A 276 -18.65 -74.95 -19.34
C PHE A 276 -19.62 -76.05 -18.90
N THR A 277 -20.47 -75.75 -17.90
CA THR A 277 -21.51 -76.68 -17.41
C THR A 277 -22.51 -76.99 -18.53
N PHE A 278 -22.92 -76.03 -19.34
CA PHE A 278 -23.80 -76.22 -20.46
C PHE A 278 -23.14 -77.09 -21.56
N MET A 279 -21.89 -76.88 -21.88
CA MET A 279 -21.12 -77.69 -22.83
C MET A 279 -21.03 -79.16 -22.35
N LEU A 280 -20.73 -79.41 -21.08
CA LEU A 280 -20.73 -80.74 -20.48
C LEU A 280 -22.12 -81.40 -20.53
N PHE A 281 -23.17 -80.67 -20.31
CA PHE A 281 -24.54 -81.22 -20.47
C PHE A 281 -24.87 -81.65 -21.87
N LEU A 282 -24.48 -80.88 -22.91
CA LEU A 282 -24.62 -81.22 -24.29
C LEU A 282 -23.81 -82.51 -24.72
N LEU A 283 -22.63 -82.71 -24.13
CA LEU A 283 -21.78 -83.88 -24.40
C LEU A 283 -22.30 -85.19 -23.76
N ILE A 284 -23.15 -85.11 -22.75
CA ILE A 284 -23.73 -86.29 -22.06
C ILE A 284 -25.04 -86.72 -22.78
N GLN A 285 -25.65 -85.90 -23.61
CA GLN A 285 -26.86 -86.26 -24.37
C GLN A 285 -26.62 -86.90 -25.74
N HIS A 286 -25.35 -87.10 -26.09
CA HIS A 286 -24.93 -87.85 -27.30
C HIS A 286 -24.22 -89.13 -26.88
#